data_7b1f0cb9dbe9b8e5d7c033815fa672a4
#
_entry.id   7b1f0cb9dbe9b8e5d7c033815fa672a4
#
_cell.length_a   1.000
_cell.length_b   1.000
_cell.length_c   1.000
_cell.angle_alpha   90.00
_cell.angle_beta   90.00
_cell.angle_gamma   90.00
#
_symmetry.space_group_name_H-M   'P 1'
#
loop_
_entity.id
_entity.type
_entity.pdbx_description
1 polymer ?
#
loop_
_entity_poly.entity_id
_entity_poly.type
_entity_poly.pdbx_seq_one_letter_code
_entity_poly.pdbx_strand_id
1 'polypeptide(L)' 'MSDFVEILYPQSMTAKVLCNGELVEEYKIEQCDKCSQLRRFDKFGYQKGYDSTDNIIWFCGDCR' A
#
# COMPACT_ATOMS: atom_id res chain seq x y z
N MET A 1 10.35 16.52 19.59
CA MET A 1 9.74 15.37 18.91
C MET A 1 9.46 15.72 17.48
N SER A 2 9.85 14.85 16.57
CA SER A 2 9.53 15.04 15.15
C SER A 2 8.12 14.55 14.88
N ASP A 3 7.35 15.38 14.19
CA ASP A 3 5.98 15.03 13.81
C ASP A 3 5.99 14.45 12.42
N PHE A 4 5.71 13.14 12.34
CA PHE A 4 5.58 12.47 11.07
C PHE A 4 4.11 12.41 10.66
N VAL A 5 3.84 12.85 9.44
CA VAL A 5 2.50 12.79 8.86
C VAL A 5 2.57 11.98 7.59
N GLU A 6 1.73 10.95 7.51
CA GLU A 6 1.63 10.12 6.32
C GLU A 6 0.36 10.49 5.58
N ILE A 7 0.49 10.82 4.30
CA ILE A 7 -0.63 11.22 3.45
C ILE A 7 -0.76 10.18 2.34
N LEU A 8 -1.95 9.60 2.23
CA LEU A 8 -2.24 8.63 1.19
C LEU A 8 -2.90 9.31 0.00
N TYR A 9 -2.45 8.95 -1.19
CA TYR A 9 -2.98 9.45 -2.44
C TYR A 9 -3.54 8.27 -3.24
N PRO A 10 -4.81 7.90 -3.01
CA PRO A 10 -5.39 6.72 -3.67
C PRO A 10 -5.44 6.83 -5.18
N GLN A 11 -5.57 8.05 -5.72
CA GLN A 11 -5.66 8.24 -7.16
C GLN A 11 -4.37 7.85 -7.88
N SER A 12 -3.23 8.10 -7.25
CA SER A 12 -1.93 7.74 -7.81
C SER A 12 -1.34 6.48 -7.18
N MET A 13 -2.03 5.91 -6.19
CA MET A 13 -1.59 4.74 -5.44
C MET A 13 -0.19 4.95 -4.85
N THR A 14 -0.01 6.12 -4.25
CA THR A 14 1.24 6.47 -3.57
C THR A 14 0.95 7.05 -2.20
N ALA A 15 1.96 7.04 -1.35
CA ALA A 15 1.91 7.67 -0.04
C ALA A 15 3.17 8.50 0.17
N LYS A 16 3.01 9.60 0.87
CA LYS A 16 4.12 10.49 1.19
C LYS A 16 4.20 10.67 2.69
N VAL A 17 5.42 10.62 3.21
CA VAL A 17 5.68 10.84 4.63
C VAL A 17 6.38 12.18 4.77
N LEU A 18 5.79 13.05 5.57
CA LEU A 18 6.34 14.37 5.85
C LEU A 18 6.83 14.43 7.28
N CYS A 19 7.96 15.07 7.48
CA CYS A 19 8.49 15.35 8.80
C CYS A 19 8.64 16.87 8.93
N ASN A 20 7.88 17.48 9.84
CA ASN A 20 7.88 18.92 10.05
C ASN A 20 7.61 19.70 8.76
N GLY A 21 6.71 19.17 7.91
CA GLY A 21 6.35 19.80 6.66
C GLY A 21 7.26 19.49 5.48
N GLU A 22 8.30 18.70 5.68
CA GLU A 22 9.21 18.31 4.61
C GLU A 22 9.02 16.86 4.20
N LEU A 23 9.03 16.60 2.89
CA LEU A 23 8.92 15.25 2.37
C LEU A 23 10.20 14.48 2.68
N VAL A 24 10.08 13.39 3.44
CA VAL A 24 11.21 12.55 3.81
C VAL A 24 11.15 11.16 3.20
N GLU A 25 9.96 10.71 2.78
CA GLU A 25 9.80 9.41 2.15
C GLU A 25 8.58 9.43 1.25
N GLU A 26 8.67 8.66 0.16
CA GLU A 26 7.54 8.41 -0.72
C GLU A 26 7.58 6.94 -1.13
N TYR A 27 6.42 6.28 -1.13
CA TYR A 27 6.37 4.88 -1.49
C TYR A 27 5.03 4.57 -2.16
N LYS A 28 5.01 3.45 -2.88
CA LYS A 28 3.78 2.97 -3.52
C LYS A 28 2.90 2.26 -2.51
N ILE A 29 1.60 2.39 -2.69
CA ILE A 29 0.62 1.66 -1.90
C ILE A 29 -0.23 0.81 -2.82
N GLU A 30 -0.89 -0.19 -2.24
CA GLU A 30 -1.79 -1.08 -2.96
C GLU A 30 -2.96 -1.41 -2.05
N GLN A 31 -4.12 -1.64 -2.65
CA GLN A 31 -5.28 -2.07 -1.89
C GLN A 31 -5.20 -3.58 -1.64
N CYS A 32 -5.30 -3.97 -0.38
CA CYS A 32 -5.33 -5.37 -0.01
C CYS A 32 -6.69 -5.96 -0.39
N ASP A 33 -6.68 -7.08 -1.10
CA ASP A 33 -7.92 -7.74 -1.52
C ASP A 33 -8.61 -8.49 -0.38
N LYS A 34 -7.93 -8.65 0.74
CA LYS A 34 -8.49 -9.35 1.89
C LYS A 34 -9.09 -8.40 2.91
N CYS A 35 -8.36 -7.36 3.30
CA CYS A 35 -8.85 -6.39 4.30
C CYS A 35 -9.38 -5.12 3.67
N SER A 36 -9.21 -4.93 2.37
CA SER A 36 -9.69 -3.77 1.60
C SER A 36 -9.07 -2.45 2.01
N GLN A 37 -7.94 -2.49 2.71
CA GLN A 37 -7.25 -1.29 3.12
C GLN A 37 -6.05 -1.01 2.24
N LEU A 38 -5.71 0.27 2.12
CA LEU A 38 -4.51 0.69 1.41
C LEU A 38 -3.31 0.48 2.32
N ARG A 39 -2.36 -0.30 1.83
CA ARG A 39 -1.16 -0.65 2.57
C ARG A 39 0.08 -0.45 1.71
N ARG A 40 1.23 -0.36 2.35
CA ARG A 40 2.49 -0.23 1.64
C ARG A 40 2.67 -1.41 0.69
N PHE A 41 2.92 -1.10 -0.57
CA PHE A 41 3.11 -2.10 -1.61
C PHE A 41 4.42 -2.87 -1.43
N ASP A 42 4.38 -4.17 -1.65
CA ASP A 42 5.56 -4.98 -1.87
C ASP A 42 5.23 -6.09 -2.87
N LYS A 43 6.25 -6.64 -3.49
CA LYS A 43 6.05 -7.66 -4.51
C LYS A 43 5.73 -9.04 -3.94
N PHE A 44 5.84 -9.21 -2.64
CA PHE A 44 5.62 -10.50 -2.00
C PHE A 44 4.15 -10.77 -1.71
N GLY A 45 3.31 -9.75 -1.80
CA GLY A 45 1.89 -9.87 -1.51
C GLY A 45 1.04 -10.39 -2.66
N TYR A 46 1.60 -10.53 -3.85
CA TYR A 46 0.84 -11.00 -5.01
C TYR A 46 0.44 -12.47 -4.83
N GLN A 47 -0.85 -12.72 -5.06
CA GLN A 47 -1.43 -14.07 -5.03
C GLN A 47 -2.05 -14.35 -6.38
N LYS A 48 -1.80 -15.54 -6.92
CA LYS A 48 -2.30 -15.93 -8.23
C LYS A 48 -3.38 -16.98 -8.07
N GLY A 49 -4.48 -16.80 -8.79
CA GLY A 49 -5.41 -17.89 -8.98
C GLY A 49 -6.46 -18.10 -7.91
N TYR A 50 -7.01 -17.03 -7.34
CA TYR A 50 -8.12 -17.17 -6.40
C TYR A 50 -9.45 -17.44 -7.10
N ASP A 51 -9.57 -17.06 -8.36
CA ASP A 51 -10.74 -17.36 -9.15
C ASP A 51 -10.30 -17.93 -10.50
N SER A 52 -11.27 -18.34 -11.31
CA SER A 52 -10.99 -18.96 -12.59
C SER A 52 -10.58 -17.99 -13.69
N THR A 53 -10.39 -16.72 -13.36
CA THR A 53 -10.13 -15.66 -14.35
C THR A 53 -8.67 -15.22 -14.40
N ASP A 54 -7.76 -15.90 -13.71
CA ASP A 54 -6.33 -15.57 -13.68
C ASP A 54 -6.02 -14.17 -13.19
N ASN A 55 -6.92 -13.58 -12.43
CA ASN A 55 -6.67 -12.26 -11.84
C ASN A 55 -5.61 -12.34 -10.76
N ILE A 56 -4.65 -11.42 -10.84
CA ILE A 56 -3.65 -11.29 -9.79
C ILE A 56 -4.23 -10.40 -8.69
N ILE A 57 -4.29 -10.93 -7.48
CA ILE A 57 -4.71 -10.17 -6.31
C ILE A 57 -3.50 -9.92 -5.41
N TRP A 58 -3.62 -8.95 -4.53
CA TRP A 58 -2.54 -8.58 -3.64
C TRP A 58 -3.02 -8.56 -2.20
N PHE A 59 -2.27 -9.20 -1.31
CA PHE A 59 -2.52 -9.18 0.13
C PHE A 59 -1.42 -8.41 0.84
N CYS A 60 -1.81 -7.58 1.80
CA CYS A 60 -0.84 -6.84 2.61
C CYS A 60 -0.11 -7.78 3.58
N GLY A 61 0.94 -7.26 4.20
CA GLY A 61 1.78 -8.07 5.08
C GLY A 61 1.03 -8.70 6.25
N ASP A 62 -0.08 -8.10 6.68
CA ASP A 62 -0.87 -8.62 7.80
C ASP A 62 -1.87 -9.68 7.37
N CYS A 63 -2.14 -9.81 6.08
CA CYS A 63 -3.16 -10.72 5.56
C CYS A 63 -2.59 -11.99 4.91
N ARG A 64 -1.32 -12.03 4.67
CA ARG A 64 -0.68 -13.20 4.02
C ARG A 64 0.04 -14.10 5.02
#